data_fd334f927360dcb8a8b6af4e34011f97
#
_entry.id   fd334f927360dcb8a8b6af4e34011f97
#
_cell.length_a   1.000
_cell.length_b   1.000
_cell.length_c   1.000
_cell.angle_alpha   90.00
_cell.angle_beta   90.00
_cell.angle_gamma   90.00
#
_symmetry.space_group_name_H-M   'P 1'
#
loop_
_entity.id
_entity.type
_entity.pdbx_description
1 polymer ?
#
loop_
_entity_poly.entity_id
_entity_poly.type
_entity_poly.pdbx_seq_one_letter_code
_entity_poly.pdbx_strand_id
1 'polypeptide(L)'
;MYEGSAAAIRPRTRIDKTGATTASRAERPDGVRQGDVPMPGGWIQRYMKLTEFLGSVLGPDYEVVLHDLGDADKSIIAIANGHVSGRTIGAPLTSVALQSIVNHSYETQDYRLNYVGVAGTKLLRSSTFFVKDEEGRLVGMLCINFDDSRYRELSDRILKLRHPDIFVETNFAYNEEAATVRSTPPPAEGSESFPNSLTELTDHLLDEELRSREASGERLGHRDKLALVEILNAKGIFMMKGAVKYVAEKLGCSQTTIYRYLNRMNGGAEGGEG
;
A
#
# COMPACT_ATOMS: atom_id res chain seq x y z
N MET A 1 29.34 17.19 -15.76
CA MET A 1 29.68 18.35 -14.92
C MET A 1 28.71 19.46 -15.26
N TYR A 2 27.70 19.64 -14.44
CA TYR A 2 26.84 20.83 -14.43
C TYR A 2 26.66 21.23 -12.97
N GLU A 3 27.45 22.24 -12.57
CA GLU A 3 27.25 22.94 -11.32
C GLU A 3 26.14 23.97 -11.51
N GLY A 4 25.01 23.76 -10.85
CA GLY A 4 23.89 24.69 -10.76
C GLY A 4 24.05 25.58 -9.53
N SER A 5 24.48 26.81 -9.74
CA SER A 5 24.62 27.87 -8.75
C SER A 5 23.28 28.20 -8.10
N ALA A 6 23.18 28.02 -6.78
CA ALA A 6 22.07 28.52 -5.97
C ALA A 6 22.17 30.06 -5.85
N ALA A 7 21.20 30.76 -6.43
CA ALA A 7 21.07 32.20 -6.31
C ALA A 7 20.59 32.58 -4.90
N ALA A 8 21.44 33.14 -4.10
CA ALA A 8 21.10 33.71 -2.79
C ALA A 8 20.29 35.01 -2.98
N ILE A 9 19.04 34.98 -2.48
CA ILE A 9 18.18 36.18 -2.42
C ILE A 9 18.74 37.10 -1.34
N ARG A 10 19.26 38.28 -1.76
CA ARG A 10 19.69 39.34 -0.85
C ARG A 10 18.50 40.14 -0.36
N PRO A 11 18.38 40.46 0.94
CA PRO A 11 17.32 41.33 1.44
C PRO A 11 17.51 42.77 0.92
N ARG A 12 16.42 43.39 0.45
CA ARG A 12 16.39 44.80 0.07
C ARG A 12 16.45 45.69 1.32
N THR A 13 17.55 46.41 1.52
CA THR A 13 17.67 47.46 2.51
C THR A 13 16.91 48.71 2.02
N ARG A 14 15.93 49.17 2.77
CA ARG A 14 15.26 50.47 2.56
C ARG A 14 16.05 51.53 3.32
N ILE A 15 16.62 52.49 2.62
CA ILE A 15 17.31 53.64 3.22
C ILE A 15 16.30 54.75 3.41
N ASP A 16 16.14 55.17 4.64
CA ASP A 16 15.36 56.35 5.01
C ASP A 16 16.23 57.62 4.97
N LYS A 17 15.59 58.78 4.75
CA LYS A 17 16.26 60.05 4.43
C LYS A 17 16.96 60.73 5.61
N THR A 18 17.12 60.13 6.76
CA THR A 18 17.69 60.71 7.96
C THR A 18 19.00 60.11 8.44
N GLY A 19 19.60 59.14 7.70
CA GLY A 19 20.94 58.69 7.92
C GLY A 19 21.27 58.01 9.28
N ALA A 20 20.26 57.68 10.08
CA ALA A 20 20.49 57.00 11.36
C ALA A 20 20.21 55.50 11.24
N THR A 21 21.26 54.67 11.41
CA THR A 21 21.13 53.21 11.44
C THR A 21 20.62 52.78 12.82
N THR A 22 19.31 52.62 12.97
CA THR A 22 18.75 51.93 14.12
C THR A 22 18.63 50.44 13.76
N ALA A 23 19.39 49.60 14.46
CA ALA A 23 19.19 48.15 14.40
C ALA A 23 17.83 47.84 14.99
N SER A 24 16.84 47.69 14.12
CA SER A 24 15.53 47.16 14.50
C SER A 24 15.71 45.73 14.96
N ARG A 25 15.49 45.53 16.26
CA ARG A 25 15.33 44.22 16.89
C ARG A 25 14.18 43.55 16.16
N ALA A 26 14.46 42.47 15.42
CA ALA A 26 13.44 41.66 14.76
C ALA A 26 12.47 41.18 15.85
N GLU A 27 11.30 41.80 15.88
CA GLU A 27 10.17 41.26 16.63
C GLU A 27 9.84 39.87 16.03
N ARG A 28 9.97 38.85 16.87
CA ARG A 28 9.43 37.54 16.59
C ARG A 28 7.92 37.73 16.43
N PRO A 29 7.29 37.12 15.43
CA PRO A 29 5.84 37.12 15.39
C PRO A 29 5.35 36.37 16.64
N ASP A 30 4.85 37.16 17.62
CA ASP A 30 4.08 36.65 18.73
C ASP A 30 2.83 36.01 18.17
N GLY A 31 2.67 34.70 18.39
CA GLY A 31 1.42 34.06 18.03
C GLY A 31 1.44 32.56 17.83
N VAL A 32 2.52 31.84 18.16
CA VAL A 32 2.36 30.40 18.42
C VAL A 32 1.94 30.28 19.87
N ARG A 33 0.64 30.23 20.11
CA ARG A 33 0.07 29.91 21.43
C ARG A 33 0.51 28.49 21.76
N GLN A 34 1.29 28.34 22.82
CA GLN A 34 1.48 27.08 23.53
C GLN A 34 0.07 26.63 23.99
N GLY A 35 -0.53 25.67 23.29
CA GLY A 35 -1.83 25.15 23.69
C GLY A 35 -2.72 24.57 22.59
N ASP A 36 -2.36 24.63 21.30
CA ASP A 36 -3.05 23.83 20.31
C ASP A 36 -2.53 22.38 20.39
N VAL A 37 -3.09 21.62 21.32
CA VAL A 37 -3.05 20.16 21.28
C VAL A 37 -3.66 19.76 19.93
N PRO A 38 -2.92 19.08 19.05
CA PRO A 38 -3.49 18.65 17.77
C PRO A 38 -4.72 17.81 18.08
N MET A 39 -5.90 18.26 17.61
CA MET A 39 -7.14 17.50 17.75
C MET A 39 -6.89 16.09 17.20
N PRO A 40 -7.35 15.01 17.88
CA PRO A 40 -7.34 13.67 17.32
C PRO A 40 -8.01 13.70 15.94
N GLY A 41 -7.25 13.47 14.86
CA GLY A 41 -7.73 13.59 13.48
C GLY A 41 -7.11 14.72 12.64
N GLY A 42 -6.29 15.58 13.22
CA GLY A 42 -5.63 16.66 12.47
C GLY A 42 -4.66 16.17 11.39
N TRP A 43 -4.10 14.97 11.54
CA TRP A 43 -3.28 14.31 10.53
C TRP A 43 -4.09 13.90 9.29
N ILE A 44 -5.33 13.41 9.47
CA ILE A 44 -6.21 12.98 8.37
C ILE A 44 -6.39 14.11 7.35
N GLN A 45 -6.81 15.30 7.80
CA GLN A 45 -7.04 16.44 6.89
C GLN A 45 -5.79 16.87 6.15
N ARG A 46 -4.61 16.82 6.81
CA ARG A 46 -3.33 17.16 6.17
C ARG A 46 -2.99 16.15 5.08
N TYR A 47 -3.12 14.86 5.36
CA TYR A 47 -2.80 13.81 4.40
C TYR A 47 -3.85 13.68 3.30
N MET A 48 -5.14 13.99 3.55
CA MET A 48 -6.15 14.08 2.48
C MET A 48 -5.78 15.15 1.46
N LYS A 49 -5.39 16.35 1.91
CA LYS A 49 -4.92 17.43 1.02
C LYS A 49 -3.62 17.03 0.30
N LEU A 50 -2.72 16.32 0.96
CA LEU A 50 -1.49 15.83 0.36
C LEU A 50 -1.79 14.77 -0.72
N THR A 51 -2.78 13.90 -0.50
CA THR A 51 -3.25 12.91 -1.47
C THR A 51 -3.76 13.60 -2.75
N GLU A 52 -4.62 14.60 -2.60
CA GLU A 52 -5.14 15.39 -3.72
C GLU A 52 -4.03 16.13 -4.48
N PHE A 53 -3.14 16.78 -3.74
CA PHE A 53 -1.99 17.50 -4.31
C PHE A 53 -1.06 16.56 -5.09
N LEU A 54 -0.64 15.46 -4.48
CA LEU A 54 0.26 14.51 -5.13
C LEU A 54 -0.39 13.87 -6.37
N GLY A 55 -1.67 13.47 -6.30
CA GLY A 55 -2.38 12.94 -7.45
C GLY A 55 -2.45 13.92 -8.62
N SER A 56 -2.61 15.21 -8.32
CA SER A 56 -2.63 16.28 -9.34
C SER A 56 -1.23 16.53 -9.94
N VAL A 57 -0.19 16.54 -9.13
CA VAL A 57 1.19 16.85 -9.55
C VAL A 57 1.82 15.69 -10.32
N LEU A 58 1.62 14.46 -9.86
CA LEU A 58 2.21 13.27 -10.46
C LEU A 58 1.53 12.87 -11.78
N GLY A 59 0.26 13.26 -11.95
CA GLY A 59 -0.50 12.99 -13.17
C GLY A 59 -1.26 11.66 -13.14
N PRO A 60 -1.97 11.34 -14.25
CA PRO A 60 -3.01 10.32 -14.26
C PRO A 60 -2.49 8.87 -14.15
N ASP A 61 -1.23 8.64 -14.40
CA ASP A 61 -0.63 7.29 -14.29
C ASP A 61 -0.22 6.95 -12.85
N TYR A 62 -0.39 7.88 -11.90
CA TYR A 62 -0.09 7.70 -10.48
C TYR A 62 -1.38 7.77 -9.66
N GLU A 63 -1.71 6.68 -9.01
CA GLU A 63 -2.73 6.66 -7.97
C GLU A 63 -2.08 7.01 -6.63
N VAL A 64 -2.74 7.87 -5.85
CA VAL A 64 -2.34 8.18 -4.47
C VAL A 64 -3.51 7.84 -3.55
N VAL A 65 -3.25 7.00 -2.56
CA VAL A 65 -4.28 6.47 -1.65
C VAL A 65 -3.90 6.77 -0.21
N LEU A 66 -4.85 7.28 0.57
CA LEU A 66 -4.71 7.43 2.02
C LEU A 66 -5.60 6.41 2.72
N HIS A 67 -4.97 5.61 3.58
CA HIS A 67 -5.64 4.67 4.46
C HIS A 67 -5.68 5.22 5.89
N ASP A 68 -6.85 5.10 6.53
CA ASP A 68 -7.03 5.19 7.97
C ASP A 68 -7.09 3.78 8.55
N LEU A 69 -6.27 3.47 9.54
CA LEU A 69 -6.19 2.14 10.14
C LEU A 69 -7.20 1.93 11.28
N GLY A 70 -7.99 2.95 11.61
CA GLY A 70 -9.10 2.84 12.56
C GLY A 70 -10.21 1.90 12.10
N ASP A 71 -10.37 1.70 10.78
CA ASP A 71 -11.31 0.73 10.18
C ASP A 71 -10.65 0.02 8.98
N ALA A 72 -10.09 -1.16 9.22
CA ALA A 72 -9.39 -1.94 8.18
C ALA A 72 -10.31 -2.38 7.02
N ASP A 73 -11.62 -2.51 7.27
CA ASP A 73 -12.62 -2.94 6.27
C ASP A 73 -12.98 -1.81 5.30
N LYS A 74 -12.83 -0.57 5.74
CA LYS A 74 -13.14 0.66 4.98
C LYS A 74 -12.00 1.67 5.09
N SER A 75 -10.79 1.20 4.91
CA SER A 75 -9.59 1.96 5.24
C SER A 75 -9.31 3.13 4.28
N ILE A 76 -9.71 3.05 3.00
CA ILE A 76 -9.48 4.16 2.06
C ILE A 76 -10.39 5.34 2.41
N ILE A 77 -9.78 6.43 2.88
CA ILE A 77 -10.47 7.68 3.22
C ILE A 77 -10.24 8.79 2.19
N ALA A 78 -9.18 8.70 1.38
CA ALA A 78 -8.94 9.56 0.23
C ALA A 78 -8.22 8.79 -0.87
N ILE A 79 -8.55 9.09 -2.12
CA ILE A 79 -7.93 8.49 -3.29
C ILE A 79 -7.91 9.51 -4.44
N ALA A 80 -6.77 9.65 -5.08
CA ALA A 80 -6.62 10.38 -6.34
C ALA A 80 -6.23 9.39 -7.43
N ASN A 81 -6.81 9.56 -8.63
CA ASN A 81 -6.59 8.69 -9.79
C ASN A 81 -6.90 7.21 -9.55
N GLY A 82 -7.97 6.91 -8.80
CA GLY A 82 -8.38 5.54 -8.45
C GLY A 82 -8.64 4.60 -9.63
N HIS A 83 -8.69 5.12 -10.88
CA HIS A 83 -8.79 4.30 -12.09
C HIS A 83 -7.54 3.44 -12.35
N VAL A 84 -6.41 3.75 -11.72
CA VAL A 84 -5.15 2.99 -11.84
C VAL A 84 -5.33 1.59 -11.29
N SER A 85 -5.80 1.47 -10.06
CA SER A 85 -6.07 0.16 -9.42
C SER A 85 -7.54 -0.29 -9.55
N GLY A 86 -8.45 0.62 -9.91
CA GLY A 86 -9.90 0.39 -9.91
C GLY A 86 -10.53 0.48 -8.52
N ARG A 87 -9.80 0.95 -7.50
CA ARG A 87 -10.28 1.08 -6.11
C ARG A 87 -11.03 2.39 -5.89
N THR A 88 -11.84 2.41 -4.83
CA THR A 88 -12.64 3.57 -4.44
C THR A 88 -12.54 3.84 -2.93
N ILE A 89 -13.01 5.00 -2.50
CA ILE A 89 -13.15 5.32 -1.06
C ILE A 89 -13.99 4.23 -0.39
N GLY A 90 -13.56 3.80 0.79
CA GLY A 90 -14.19 2.73 1.57
C GLY A 90 -13.74 1.31 1.19
N ALA A 91 -12.81 1.13 0.25
CA ALA A 91 -12.20 -0.17 0.02
C ALA A 91 -11.29 -0.58 1.19
N PRO A 92 -11.11 -1.90 1.44
CA PRO A 92 -10.34 -2.42 2.58
C PRO A 92 -8.83 -2.23 2.40
N LEU A 93 -8.05 -2.58 3.42
CA LEU A 93 -6.59 -2.70 3.30
C LEU A 93 -6.20 -3.80 2.30
N THR A 94 -5.03 -3.65 1.71
CA THR A 94 -4.42 -4.68 0.86
C THR A 94 -3.72 -5.74 1.71
N SER A 95 -3.40 -6.89 1.09
CA SER A 95 -2.64 -7.96 1.75
C SER A 95 -1.28 -7.48 2.26
N VAL A 96 -0.57 -6.66 1.47
CA VAL A 96 0.75 -6.11 1.83
C VAL A 96 0.63 -5.12 2.98
N ALA A 97 -0.41 -4.29 3.00
CA ALA A 97 -0.67 -3.37 4.11
C ALA A 97 -0.97 -4.13 5.41
N LEU A 98 -1.82 -5.16 5.35
CA LEU A 98 -2.10 -6.04 6.51
C LEU A 98 -0.85 -6.75 7.02
N GLN A 99 -0.03 -7.32 6.13
CA GLN A 99 1.23 -7.94 6.51
C GLN A 99 2.19 -6.95 7.17
N SER A 100 2.26 -5.72 6.68
CA SER A 100 3.12 -4.68 7.27
C SER A 100 2.71 -4.34 8.71
N ILE A 101 1.41 -4.43 9.01
CA ILE A 101 0.88 -4.25 10.37
C ILE A 101 1.24 -5.46 11.23
N VAL A 102 0.94 -6.68 10.76
CA VAL A 102 1.18 -7.93 11.50
C VAL A 102 2.67 -8.14 11.83
N ASN A 103 3.54 -7.82 10.86
CA ASN A 103 4.99 -7.99 11.00
C ASN A 103 5.68 -6.81 11.68
N HIS A 104 4.93 -5.79 12.11
CA HIS A 104 5.46 -4.58 12.75
C HIS A 104 6.58 -3.89 11.95
N SER A 105 6.58 -4.03 10.62
CA SER A 105 7.65 -3.49 9.78
C SER A 105 7.76 -1.96 9.86
N TYR A 106 6.66 -1.28 10.19
CA TYR A 106 6.62 0.16 10.43
C TYR A 106 7.45 0.63 11.64
N GLU A 107 7.76 -0.25 12.60
CA GLU A 107 8.57 0.11 13.77
C GLU A 107 10.02 0.40 13.40
N THR A 108 10.54 -0.28 12.38
CA THR A 108 11.92 -0.17 11.92
C THR A 108 12.08 0.67 10.65
N GLN A 109 10.97 0.95 9.95
CA GLN A 109 10.96 1.67 8.67
C GLN A 109 9.86 2.72 8.68
N ASP A 110 10.11 3.86 8.02
CA ASP A 110 9.09 4.90 7.80
C ASP A 110 8.34 4.70 6.48
N TYR A 111 8.88 3.90 5.57
CA TYR A 111 8.29 3.63 4.26
C TYR A 111 8.78 2.32 3.66
N ARG A 112 8.01 1.79 2.73
CA ARG A 112 8.38 0.67 1.85
C ARG A 112 8.29 1.13 0.41
N LEU A 113 9.36 0.94 -0.39
CA LEU A 113 9.44 1.48 -1.74
C LEU A 113 9.50 0.39 -2.81
N ASN A 114 8.93 0.71 -3.98
CA ASN A 114 9.16 0.00 -5.24
C ASN A 114 8.88 -1.50 -5.18
N TYR A 115 7.80 -1.89 -4.55
CA TYR A 115 7.32 -3.27 -4.60
C TYR A 115 6.25 -3.45 -5.69
N VAL A 116 6.00 -4.70 -6.07
CA VAL A 116 5.05 -5.03 -7.14
C VAL A 116 3.63 -5.06 -6.60
N GLY A 117 2.73 -4.34 -7.26
CA GLY A 117 1.29 -4.42 -7.08
C GLY A 117 0.63 -5.02 -8.33
N VAL A 118 -0.46 -5.76 -8.14
CA VAL A 118 -1.23 -6.38 -9.23
C VAL A 118 -2.67 -5.92 -9.15
N ALA A 119 -3.12 -5.14 -10.16
CA ALA A 119 -4.49 -4.65 -10.27
C ALA A 119 -5.16 -5.25 -11.52
N GLY A 120 -5.91 -6.32 -11.36
CA GLY A 120 -6.42 -7.11 -12.49
C GLY A 120 -5.26 -7.68 -13.31
N THR A 121 -5.12 -7.26 -14.55
CA THR A 121 -4.01 -7.65 -15.45
C THR A 121 -2.84 -6.68 -15.42
N LYS A 122 -2.94 -5.57 -14.70
CA LYS A 122 -1.90 -4.55 -14.65
C LYS A 122 -0.88 -4.84 -13.55
N LEU A 123 0.39 -4.65 -13.86
CA LEU A 123 1.46 -4.58 -12.87
C LEU A 123 1.68 -3.12 -12.50
N LEU A 124 1.64 -2.83 -11.21
CA LEU A 124 1.87 -1.50 -10.66
C LEU A 124 3.19 -1.49 -9.87
N ARG A 125 3.87 -0.38 -9.88
CA ARG A 125 4.98 -0.12 -8.98
C ARG A 125 4.44 0.65 -7.78
N SER A 126 4.39 -0.01 -6.63
CA SER A 126 3.79 0.50 -5.41
C SER A 126 4.83 0.96 -4.39
N SER A 127 4.47 1.95 -3.61
CA SER A 127 5.26 2.44 -2.47
C SER A 127 4.32 2.90 -1.38
N THR A 128 4.68 2.62 -0.12
CA THR A 128 3.87 2.96 1.06
C THR A 128 4.70 3.76 2.05
N PHE A 129 4.16 4.87 2.51
CA PHE A 129 4.65 5.64 3.64
C PHE A 129 3.79 5.34 4.87
N PHE A 130 4.41 5.03 5.99
CA PHE A 130 3.76 4.71 7.26
C PHE A 130 3.50 6.00 8.04
N VAL A 131 2.23 6.35 8.20
CA VAL A 131 1.82 7.53 8.98
C VAL A 131 1.73 7.15 10.45
N LYS A 132 2.60 7.73 11.26
CA LYS A 132 2.68 7.49 12.71
C LYS A 132 2.19 8.71 13.47
N ASP A 133 1.62 8.49 14.67
CA ASP A 133 1.30 9.56 15.60
C ASP A 133 2.56 10.02 16.39
N GLU A 134 2.37 10.94 17.34
CA GLU A 134 3.46 11.49 18.16
C GLU A 134 4.10 10.44 19.08
N GLU A 135 3.36 9.38 19.40
CA GLU A 135 3.83 8.23 20.20
C GLU A 135 4.48 7.14 19.33
N GLY A 136 4.57 7.34 18.01
CA GLY A 136 5.15 6.38 17.07
C GLY A 136 4.23 5.23 16.67
N ARG A 137 2.96 5.26 17.05
CA ARG A 137 1.97 4.23 16.67
C ARG A 137 1.52 4.47 15.24
N LEU A 138 1.39 3.40 14.49
CA LEU A 138 0.88 3.45 13.12
C LEU A 138 -0.61 3.80 13.12
N VAL A 139 -0.97 4.93 12.51
CA VAL A 139 -2.35 5.43 12.43
C VAL A 139 -2.91 5.43 11.01
N GLY A 140 -2.04 5.45 10.00
CA GLY A 140 -2.45 5.48 8.61
C GLY A 140 -1.34 5.05 7.67
N MET A 141 -1.68 4.94 6.38
CA MET A 141 -0.72 4.68 5.31
C MET A 141 -1.02 5.58 4.10
N LEU A 142 0.01 6.18 3.53
CA LEU A 142 -0.08 6.89 2.26
C LEU A 142 0.62 6.05 1.19
N CYS A 143 -0.14 5.56 0.21
CA CYS A 143 0.36 4.71 -0.86
C CYS A 143 0.40 5.46 -2.18
N ILE A 144 1.43 5.18 -2.99
CA ILE A 144 1.57 5.67 -4.36
C ILE A 144 1.75 4.46 -5.26
N ASN A 145 0.84 4.32 -6.24
CA ASN A 145 0.82 3.24 -7.21
C ASN A 145 1.01 3.82 -8.61
N PHE A 146 2.02 3.37 -9.32
CA PHE A 146 2.35 3.84 -10.67
C PHE A 146 2.04 2.77 -11.71
N ASP A 147 1.20 3.11 -12.69
CA ASP A 147 0.89 2.30 -13.87
C ASP A 147 1.83 2.70 -15.01
N ASP A 148 2.78 1.84 -15.35
CA ASP A 148 3.74 2.09 -16.44
C ASP A 148 3.28 1.52 -17.79
N SER A 149 2.05 1.03 -17.91
CA SER A 149 1.53 0.36 -19.13
C SER A 149 1.68 1.23 -20.37
N ARG A 150 1.39 2.54 -20.27
CA ARG A 150 1.53 3.49 -21.38
C ARG A 150 2.96 3.66 -21.82
N TYR A 151 3.91 3.59 -20.90
CA TYR A 151 5.34 3.71 -21.20
C TYR A 151 5.87 2.44 -21.86
N ARG A 152 5.40 1.28 -21.43
CA ARG A 152 5.72 -0.01 -22.06
C ARG A 152 5.22 -0.08 -23.49
N GLU A 153 3.95 0.33 -23.72
CA GLU A 153 3.37 0.39 -25.06
C GLU A 153 4.16 1.32 -25.98
N LEU A 154 4.56 2.50 -25.51
CA LEU A 154 5.39 3.43 -26.27
C LEU A 154 6.76 2.84 -26.59
N SER A 155 7.39 2.19 -25.60
CA SER A 155 8.68 1.52 -25.80
C SER A 155 8.60 0.43 -26.87
N ASP A 156 7.55 -0.39 -26.84
CA ASP A 156 7.31 -1.42 -27.85
C ASP A 156 7.14 -0.82 -29.25
N ARG A 157 6.34 0.24 -29.39
CA ARG A 157 6.17 0.97 -30.64
C ARG A 157 7.50 1.53 -31.18
N ILE A 158 8.35 2.08 -30.30
CA ILE A 158 9.67 2.58 -30.71
C ILE A 158 10.57 1.43 -31.20
N LEU A 159 10.55 0.29 -30.50
CA LEU A 159 11.31 -0.89 -30.93
C LEU A 159 10.86 -1.39 -32.31
N LYS A 160 9.55 -1.47 -32.55
CA LYS A 160 8.97 -1.88 -33.84
C LYS A 160 9.26 -0.89 -34.98
N LEU A 161 9.40 0.40 -34.68
CA LEU A 161 9.87 1.38 -35.67
C LEU A 161 11.33 1.20 -36.07
N ARG A 162 12.16 0.70 -35.16
CA ARG A 162 13.60 0.51 -35.35
C ARG A 162 13.95 -0.84 -35.96
N HIS A 163 13.16 -1.86 -35.67
CA HIS A 163 13.38 -3.25 -36.05
C HIS A 163 12.13 -3.84 -36.69
N PRO A 164 12.27 -4.84 -37.62
CA PRO A 164 11.12 -5.60 -38.10
C PRO A 164 10.35 -6.24 -36.96
N ASP A 165 9.01 -6.25 -37.04
CA ASP A 165 8.14 -6.76 -36.01
C ASP A 165 8.53 -8.16 -35.50
N ILE A 166 8.80 -9.08 -36.45
CA ILE A 166 9.21 -10.45 -36.12
C ILE A 166 10.53 -10.50 -35.30
N PHE A 167 11.44 -9.55 -35.54
CA PHE A 167 12.69 -9.48 -34.77
C PHE A 167 12.41 -9.01 -33.35
N VAL A 168 11.53 -8.02 -33.18
CA VAL A 168 11.10 -7.52 -31.87
C VAL A 168 10.38 -8.63 -31.10
N GLU A 169 9.41 -9.29 -31.72
CA GLU A 169 8.65 -10.39 -31.15
C GLU A 169 9.53 -11.57 -30.71
N THR A 170 10.58 -11.88 -31.46
CA THR A 170 11.46 -12.98 -31.14
C THR A 170 12.49 -12.66 -30.04
N ASN A 171 13.00 -11.42 -30.01
CA ASN A 171 14.18 -11.08 -29.21
C ASN A 171 13.85 -10.13 -28.04
N PHE A 172 12.79 -9.34 -28.16
CA PHE A 172 12.40 -8.33 -27.17
C PHE A 172 10.97 -8.51 -26.67
N ALA A 173 10.24 -9.53 -27.20
CA ALA A 173 8.88 -9.77 -26.81
C ALA A 173 8.80 -9.91 -25.30
N TYR A 174 8.31 -8.86 -24.67
CA TYR A 174 7.39 -9.03 -23.55
C TYR A 174 6.17 -9.73 -24.16
N ASN A 175 6.26 -11.04 -24.29
CA ASN A 175 5.22 -11.86 -24.85
C ASN A 175 3.95 -11.59 -24.05
N GLU A 176 2.96 -10.88 -24.64
CA GLU A 176 1.64 -10.79 -24.02
C GLU A 176 1.07 -12.20 -23.77
N GLU A 177 1.37 -13.17 -24.63
CA GLU A 177 1.08 -14.59 -24.38
C GLU A 177 2.01 -15.21 -23.33
N ALA A 178 3.27 -14.86 -23.25
CA ALA A 178 4.11 -15.28 -22.10
C ALA A 178 3.85 -14.41 -20.86
N ALA A 179 3.36 -13.19 -21.01
CA ALA A 179 2.72 -12.44 -19.93
C ALA A 179 1.33 -13.01 -19.61
N THR A 180 0.53 -13.52 -20.56
CA THR A 180 -0.76 -14.16 -20.31
C THR A 180 -0.63 -15.64 -19.91
N VAL A 181 0.39 -16.38 -20.35
CA VAL A 181 0.65 -17.77 -19.93
C VAL A 181 1.62 -17.85 -18.73
N ARG A 182 2.42 -16.82 -18.50
CA ARG A 182 3.04 -16.50 -17.21
C ARG A 182 2.29 -15.39 -16.47
N SER A 183 1.14 -15.01 -16.90
CA SER A 183 0.29 -13.97 -16.30
C SER A 183 -0.61 -14.52 -15.24
N THR A 184 -0.01 -15.14 -14.41
CA THR A 184 0.27 -14.82 -13.03
C THR A 184 1.67 -15.37 -12.84
N PRO A 185 2.73 -14.57 -12.82
CA PRO A 185 3.84 -14.99 -12.01
C PRO A 185 3.16 -15.34 -10.69
N PRO A 186 3.42 -16.53 -10.12
CA PRO A 186 2.95 -16.78 -8.75
C PRO A 186 3.32 -15.49 -8.03
N PRO A 187 2.37 -14.80 -7.35
CA PRO A 187 2.63 -13.50 -6.80
C PRO A 187 3.96 -13.63 -6.10
N ALA A 188 4.97 -12.91 -6.61
CA ALA A 188 6.30 -12.98 -6.04
C ALA A 188 6.08 -12.73 -4.57
N GLU A 189 6.63 -13.55 -3.68
CA GLU A 189 6.41 -13.42 -2.24
C GLU A 189 6.48 -11.93 -1.90
N GLY A 190 5.35 -11.33 -1.50
CA GLY A 190 5.22 -9.90 -1.24
C GLY A 190 4.65 -9.03 -2.37
N SER A 191 4.03 -9.59 -3.45
CA SER A 191 3.22 -8.79 -4.38
C SER A 191 1.91 -8.37 -3.74
N GLU A 192 1.50 -7.13 -4.00
CA GLU A 192 0.25 -6.54 -3.51
C GLU A 192 -0.90 -6.82 -4.48
N SER A 193 -2.06 -7.23 -3.97
CA SER A 193 -3.32 -7.23 -4.71
C SER A 193 -4.21 -6.08 -4.22
N PHE A 194 -5.06 -5.56 -5.11
CA PHE A 194 -5.91 -4.39 -4.84
C PHE A 194 -7.39 -4.78 -4.76
N PRO A 195 -7.85 -5.44 -3.67
CA PRO A 195 -9.23 -5.85 -3.51
C PRO A 195 -10.13 -4.65 -3.22
N ASN A 196 -11.38 -4.74 -3.69
CA ASN A 196 -12.44 -3.78 -3.38
C ASN A 196 -13.33 -4.21 -2.21
N SER A 197 -13.18 -5.45 -1.73
CA SER A 197 -13.96 -6.00 -0.62
C SER A 197 -13.16 -7.02 0.17
N LEU A 198 -13.59 -7.29 1.43
CA LEU A 198 -13.07 -8.38 2.25
C LEU A 198 -13.19 -9.74 1.55
N THR A 199 -14.34 -9.98 0.89
CA THR A 199 -14.59 -11.21 0.16
C THR A 199 -13.59 -11.42 -0.95
N GLU A 200 -13.34 -10.41 -1.76
CA GLU A 200 -12.37 -10.44 -2.85
C GLU A 200 -10.95 -10.68 -2.34
N LEU A 201 -10.55 -9.98 -1.26
CA LEU A 201 -9.25 -10.20 -0.61
C LEU A 201 -9.09 -11.64 -0.10
N THR A 202 -10.12 -12.14 0.62
CA THR A 202 -10.08 -13.47 1.21
C THR A 202 -10.09 -14.55 0.14
N ASP A 203 -10.90 -14.40 -0.91
CA ASP A 203 -10.95 -15.33 -2.04
C ASP A 203 -9.61 -15.39 -2.77
N HIS A 204 -9.02 -14.24 -3.06
CA HIS A 204 -7.70 -14.18 -3.69
C HIS A 204 -6.63 -14.94 -2.89
N LEU A 205 -6.59 -14.74 -1.56
CA LEU A 205 -5.63 -15.41 -0.70
C LEU A 205 -5.92 -16.90 -0.52
N LEU A 206 -7.19 -17.30 -0.47
CA LEU A 206 -7.58 -18.71 -0.42
C LEU A 206 -7.28 -19.43 -1.74
N ASP A 207 -7.61 -18.82 -2.87
CA ASP A 207 -7.36 -19.39 -4.19
C ASP A 207 -5.85 -19.56 -4.45
N GLU A 208 -5.03 -18.62 -4.01
CA GLU A 208 -3.58 -18.71 -4.09
C GLU A 208 -3.06 -19.95 -3.35
N GLU A 209 -3.52 -20.15 -2.11
CA GLU A 209 -3.11 -21.28 -1.27
C GLU A 209 -3.71 -22.62 -1.71
N LEU A 210 -4.97 -22.59 -2.20
CA LEU A 210 -5.64 -23.79 -2.68
C LEU A 210 -5.04 -24.30 -4.00
N ARG A 211 -4.71 -23.41 -4.95
CA ARG A 211 -4.03 -23.81 -6.20
C ARG A 211 -2.69 -24.51 -5.95
N SER A 212 -1.97 -24.08 -4.93
CA SER A 212 -0.71 -24.74 -4.56
C SER A 212 -0.92 -26.17 -4.05
N ARG A 213 -2.13 -26.49 -3.52
CA ARG A 213 -2.51 -27.78 -2.90
C ARG A 213 -3.38 -28.67 -3.79
N GLU A 214 -4.24 -28.11 -4.64
CA GLU A 214 -5.06 -28.86 -5.59
C GLU A 214 -4.22 -29.65 -6.61
N ALA A 215 -3.00 -29.23 -6.84
CA ALA A 215 -2.01 -30.02 -7.60
C ALA A 215 -1.77 -31.43 -7.02
N SER A 216 -2.19 -31.69 -5.76
CA SER A 216 -2.06 -32.99 -5.08
C SER A 216 -3.36 -33.81 -5.01
N GLY A 217 -4.52 -33.29 -5.48
CA GLY A 217 -5.75 -34.08 -5.68
C GLY A 217 -6.51 -34.51 -4.41
N GLU A 218 -6.17 -33.97 -3.22
CA GLU A 218 -6.76 -34.38 -1.95
C GLU A 218 -7.87 -33.44 -1.47
N ARG A 219 -8.95 -34.01 -0.88
CA ARG A 219 -9.97 -33.23 -0.18
C ARG A 219 -9.35 -32.58 1.08
N LEU A 220 -9.67 -31.31 1.31
CA LEU A 220 -9.24 -30.54 2.48
C LEU A 220 -9.60 -31.25 3.80
N GLY A 221 -8.60 -31.85 4.42
CA GLY A 221 -8.72 -32.47 5.74
C GLY A 221 -8.65 -31.43 6.87
N HIS A 222 -8.77 -31.90 8.10
CA HIS A 222 -8.67 -31.03 9.31
C HIS A 222 -7.33 -30.30 9.41
N ARG A 223 -6.22 -30.99 9.04
CA ARG A 223 -4.87 -30.40 9.06
C ARG A 223 -4.72 -29.31 8.02
N ASP A 224 -5.32 -29.49 6.83
CA ASP A 224 -5.23 -28.51 5.75
C ASP A 224 -6.02 -27.23 6.09
N LYS A 225 -7.22 -27.38 6.68
CA LYS A 225 -8.01 -26.26 7.19
C LYS A 225 -7.26 -25.47 8.28
N LEU A 226 -6.58 -26.17 9.20
CA LEU A 226 -5.76 -25.51 10.22
C LEU A 226 -4.62 -24.73 9.56
N ALA A 227 -3.87 -25.33 8.66
CA ALA A 227 -2.77 -24.66 7.97
C ALA A 227 -3.23 -23.46 7.14
N LEU A 228 -4.40 -23.55 6.46
CA LEU A 228 -4.99 -22.40 5.76
C LEU A 228 -5.36 -21.26 6.71
N VAL A 229 -5.94 -21.60 7.86
CA VAL A 229 -6.28 -20.59 8.88
C VAL A 229 -5.02 -19.96 9.46
N GLU A 230 -3.93 -20.71 9.65
CA GLU A 230 -2.63 -20.19 10.08
C GLU A 230 -2.08 -19.18 9.06
N ILE A 231 -2.10 -19.51 7.78
CA ILE A 231 -1.64 -18.62 6.70
C ILE A 231 -2.49 -17.35 6.64
N LEU A 232 -3.82 -17.47 6.67
CA LEU A 232 -4.72 -16.31 6.66
C LEU A 232 -4.54 -15.42 7.90
N ASN A 233 -4.24 -16.02 9.05
CA ASN A 233 -3.94 -15.27 10.28
C ASN A 233 -2.61 -14.52 10.15
N ALA A 234 -1.58 -15.17 9.64
CA ALA A 234 -0.30 -14.52 9.36
C ALA A 234 -0.39 -13.40 8.31
N LYS A 235 -1.34 -13.52 7.37
CA LYS A 235 -1.67 -12.48 6.39
C LYS A 235 -2.60 -11.38 6.96
N GLY A 236 -3.03 -11.48 8.23
CA GLY A 236 -3.82 -10.44 8.93
C GLY A 236 -5.32 -10.43 8.60
N ILE A 237 -5.85 -11.43 7.90
CA ILE A 237 -7.26 -11.45 7.47
C ILE A 237 -8.24 -11.37 8.65
N PHE A 238 -7.91 -12.02 9.77
CA PHE A 238 -8.80 -12.03 10.93
C PHE A 238 -8.81 -10.71 11.73
N MET A 239 -8.04 -9.71 11.34
CA MET A 239 -8.17 -8.33 11.83
C MET A 239 -9.42 -7.64 11.25
N MET A 240 -9.99 -8.18 10.15
CA MET A 240 -11.13 -7.58 9.47
C MET A 240 -12.44 -8.14 10.03
N LYS A 241 -13.46 -7.27 10.15
CA LYS A 241 -14.79 -7.65 10.66
C LYS A 241 -15.46 -8.65 9.70
N GLY A 242 -16.03 -9.71 10.25
CA GLY A 242 -16.72 -10.72 9.45
C GLY A 242 -15.81 -11.77 8.82
N ALA A 243 -14.49 -11.62 8.85
CA ALA A 243 -13.52 -12.56 8.27
C ALA A 243 -13.72 -14.00 8.81
N VAL A 244 -13.91 -14.16 10.12
CA VAL A 244 -14.15 -15.48 10.74
C VAL A 244 -15.35 -16.16 10.14
N LYS A 245 -16.47 -15.44 9.94
CA LYS A 245 -17.69 -15.97 9.32
C LYS A 245 -17.43 -16.38 7.89
N TYR A 246 -16.82 -15.51 7.12
CA TYR A 246 -16.56 -15.73 5.70
C TYR A 246 -15.61 -16.92 5.46
N VAL A 247 -14.49 -16.97 6.18
CA VAL A 247 -13.53 -18.08 6.11
C VAL A 247 -14.17 -19.41 6.54
N ALA A 248 -15.02 -19.41 7.58
CA ALA A 248 -15.73 -20.59 8.02
C ALA A 248 -16.67 -21.15 6.93
N GLU A 249 -17.41 -20.28 6.25
CA GLU A 249 -18.27 -20.63 5.12
C GLU A 249 -17.45 -21.21 3.95
N LYS A 250 -16.36 -20.58 3.56
CA LYS A 250 -15.47 -21.04 2.48
C LYS A 250 -14.79 -22.38 2.77
N LEU A 251 -14.34 -22.59 4.00
CA LEU A 251 -13.71 -23.85 4.40
C LEU A 251 -14.72 -24.95 4.79
N GLY A 252 -16.03 -24.68 4.72
CA GLY A 252 -17.07 -25.63 5.09
C GLY A 252 -16.94 -26.10 6.54
N CYS A 253 -16.76 -25.15 7.49
CA CYS A 253 -16.70 -25.45 8.91
C CYS A 253 -17.43 -24.38 9.75
N SER A 254 -17.59 -24.61 11.07
CA SER A 254 -18.24 -23.63 11.93
C SER A 254 -17.28 -22.49 12.34
N GLN A 255 -17.83 -21.31 12.64
CA GLN A 255 -17.05 -20.19 13.22
C GLN A 255 -16.34 -20.61 14.51
N THR A 256 -16.97 -21.43 15.33
CA THR A 256 -16.37 -22.01 16.55
C THR A 256 -15.11 -22.82 16.23
N THR A 257 -15.08 -23.50 15.08
CA THR A 257 -13.90 -24.24 14.62
C THR A 257 -12.76 -23.28 14.30
N ILE A 258 -13.05 -22.17 13.59
CA ILE A 258 -12.04 -21.13 13.29
C ILE A 258 -11.50 -20.50 14.57
N TYR A 259 -12.38 -20.11 15.52
CA TYR A 259 -11.92 -19.58 16.82
C TYR A 259 -11.04 -20.56 17.60
N ARG A 260 -11.36 -21.88 17.56
CA ARG A 260 -10.54 -22.90 18.19
C ARG A 260 -9.14 -22.99 17.55
N TYR A 261 -9.06 -22.84 16.22
CA TYR A 261 -7.78 -22.81 15.50
C TYR A 261 -6.98 -21.57 15.90
N LEU A 262 -7.57 -20.39 15.89
CA LEU A 262 -6.93 -19.13 16.28
C LEU A 262 -6.43 -19.17 17.75
N ASN A 263 -7.26 -19.65 18.67
CA ASN A 263 -6.87 -19.78 20.08
C ASN A 263 -5.69 -20.75 20.28
N ARG A 264 -5.63 -21.85 19.51
CA ARG A 264 -4.50 -22.79 19.55
C ARG A 264 -3.19 -22.15 19.13
N MET A 265 -3.23 -21.25 18.17
CA MET A 265 -2.05 -20.50 17.69
C MET A 265 -1.58 -19.48 18.74
N ASN A 266 -2.53 -18.74 19.35
CA ASN A 266 -2.24 -17.73 20.36
C ASN A 266 -1.86 -18.34 21.72
N GLY A 267 -2.39 -19.52 22.08
CA GLY A 267 -2.09 -20.21 23.34
C GLY A 267 -0.80 -21.03 23.34
N GLY A 268 -0.15 -21.21 22.19
CA GLY A 268 1.15 -21.87 22.08
C GLY A 268 2.33 -20.99 22.53
N ALA A 269 2.12 -19.71 22.75
CA ALA A 269 3.17 -18.76 23.16
C ALA A 269 3.34 -18.64 24.71
N GLU A 270 2.42 -19.19 25.53
CA GLU A 270 2.47 -19.06 26.98
C GLU A 270 2.82 -20.38 27.73
N GLY A 271 3.23 -21.44 27.02
CA GLY A 271 3.46 -22.78 27.61
C GLY A 271 4.90 -23.29 27.51
N GLY A 272 5.91 -22.47 27.74
CA GLY A 272 7.32 -22.86 27.65
C GLY A 272 8.20 -22.31 28.75
N GLU A 273 7.74 -22.37 30.01
CA GLU A 273 8.63 -22.33 31.19
C GLU A 273 7.92 -23.03 32.34
N GLY A 274 8.34 -24.26 32.65
CA GLY A 274 7.94 -25.05 33.80
C GLY A 274 8.76 -26.31 33.85
#